data_1e93cc05566a846cd4b5745f2c478744
#
_entry.id   1e93cc05566a846cd4b5745f2c478744
#
_cell.length_a   1.000
_cell.length_b   1.000
_cell.length_c   1.000
_cell.angle_alpha   90.00
_cell.angle_beta   90.00
_cell.angle_gamma   90.00
#
_symmetry.space_group_name_H-M   'P 1'
#
loop_
_entity.id
_entity.type
_entity.pdbx_description
1 polymer ?
#
loop_
_entity_poly.entity_id
_entity_poly.type
_entity_poly.pdbx_seq_one_letter_code
_entity_poly.pdbx_strand_id
1 'polypeptide(L)'
;MKASATLVAVLASAMVSASPTATITSSTFSDDVLTVTCTLDAPAVVTFDIQTNGASIGGAAVLPGIISGHDVLWRKVLPAEGPFTVRWRPDAWNGNAAEVRAVVTAWPLDNPPDYLVADISTKAKPNSQRYYPGADFVPGGVLDETRYRKTALLMRKIMAKGVTWTMGSASDNRPVTLTNNYYMGVFEVTKAQWAQVKGDYRTVSGSHATNYAFTNLNYREMRPLELVAYNEIRTSGSRTTYDANYDFPNAPHGSSFLGIVRMRTGIDFDLPGEAQWEFAARAGHGAGYWGNGAADSTDNLKTLGRFNGNGGTTSNYNCGPENGTAICGSYAPNDWGLYDMHGNVQEFCLDWHTTGNISDLASLDYRVNIDPSDPSKRLYPSGTSGSGKEKRGGSWSQGVVTPAMRNSEGSATQWHTNGFRVMCPVEVP
;
A
#
# COMPACT_ATOMS: atom_id res chain seq x y z
N MET A 1 -47.85 2.18 -42.30
CA MET A 1 -47.80 1.54 -41.00
C MET A 1 -46.46 1.90 -40.38
N LYS A 2 -46.46 2.79 -39.38
CA LYS A 2 -45.24 3.15 -38.63
C LYS A 2 -45.21 2.29 -37.36
N ALA A 3 -44.21 1.44 -37.24
CA ALA A 3 -44.01 0.67 -36.05
C ALA A 3 -43.35 1.56 -34.97
N SER A 4 -44.02 1.72 -33.83
CA SER A 4 -43.54 2.43 -32.64
C SER A 4 -42.72 1.45 -31.83
N ALA A 5 -41.44 1.68 -31.69
CA ALA A 5 -40.59 0.90 -30.78
C ALA A 5 -40.65 1.52 -29.38
N THR A 6 -41.22 0.79 -28.44
CA THR A 6 -41.26 1.18 -27.03
C THR A 6 -39.92 0.83 -26.41
N LEU A 7 -39.16 1.87 -26.04
CA LEU A 7 -37.89 1.71 -25.29
C LEU A 7 -38.22 1.44 -23.81
N VAL A 8 -38.04 0.21 -23.36
CA VAL A 8 -38.13 -0.12 -21.92
C VAL A 8 -36.77 0.23 -21.30
N ALA A 9 -36.74 1.34 -20.57
CA ALA A 9 -35.60 1.68 -19.74
C ALA A 9 -35.62 0.78 -18.50
N VAL A 10 -34.70 -0.18 -18.44
CA VAL A 10 -34.45 -0.92 -17.20
C VAL A 10 -33.59 -0.02 -16.31
N LEU A 11 -34.23 0.60 -15.34
CA LEU A 11 -33.56 1.26 -14.23
C LEU A 11 -32.94 0.16 -13.35
N ALA A 12 -31.66 -0.11 -13.51
CA ALA A 12 -30.90 -0.84 -12.53
C ALA A 12 -30.76 0.05 -11.28
N SER A 13 -31.66 -0.11 -10.32
CA SER A 13 -31.47 0.42 -8.98
C SER A 13 -30.24 -0.29 -8.38
N ALA A 14 -29.13 0.42 -8.22
CA ALA A 14 -28.04 -0.05 -7.38
C ALA A 14 -28.64 -0.22 -5.97
N MET A 15 -28.86 -1.46 -5.56
CA MET A 15 -29.16 -1.76 -4.17
C MET A 15 -27.92 -1.35 -3.38
N VAL A 16 -28.04 -0.29 -2.59
CA VAL A 16 -27.07 -0.01 -1.53
C VAL A 16 -27.23 -1.19 -0.56
N SER A 17 -26.32 -2.14 -0.63
CA SER A 17 -26.25 -3.23 0.34
C SER A 17 -26.13 -2.60 1.73
N ALA A 18 -27.00 -3.00 2.66
CA ALA A 18 -26.84 -2.58 4.04
C ALA A 18 -25.45 -2.99 4.54
N SER A 19 -24.80 -2.11 5.31
CA SER A 19 -23.52 -2.44 5.90
C SER A 19 -23.62 -3.70 6.75
N PRO A 20 -22.67 -4.62 6.68
CA PRO A 20 -22.69 -5.84 7.48
C PRO A 20 -22.70 -5.51 8.97
N THR A 21 -23.38 -6.35 9.76
CA THR A 21 -23.50 -6.16 11.20
C THR A 21 -22.98 -7.39 11.94
N ALA A 22 -22.15 -7.14 12.95
CA ALA A 22 -21.79 -8.15 13.94
C ALA A 22 -22.69 -7.98 15.19
N THR A 23 -23.45 -9.02 15.50
CA THR A 23 -24.33 -9.01 16.69
C THR A 23 -23.70 -9.83 17.80
N ILE A 24 -23.43 -9.21 18.95
CA ILE A 24 -23.00 -9.91 20.16
C ILE A 24 -24.24 -10.62 20.75
N THR A 25 -24.24 -11.95 20.73
CA THR A 25 -25.30 -12.80 21.26
C THR A 25 -25.11 -13.17 22.74
N SER A 26 -23.86 -13.19 23.19
CA SER A 26 -23.55 -13.31 24.61
C SER A 26 -22.23 -12.60 24.93
N SER A 27 -22.11 -12.07 26.15
CA SER A 27 -20.89 -11.52 26.72
C SER A 27 -20.86 -11.82 28.21
N THR A 28 -19.83 -12.54 28.63
CA THR A 28 -19.65 -12.96 30.03
C THR A 28 -18.23 -12.73 30.48
N PHE A 29 -18.05 -12.29 31.72
CA PHE A 29 -16.75 -12.16 32.36
C PHE A 29 -16.68 -13.10 33.54
N SER A 30 -15.78 -14.08 33.51
CA SER A 30 -15.52 -15.03 34.58
C SER A 30 -14.07 -15.51 34.53
N ASP A 31 -13.51 -15.78 35.70
CA ASP A 31 -12.12 -16.25 35.84
C ASP A 31 -11.11 -15.36 35.08
N ASP A 32 -11.28 -14.05 35.20
CA ASP A 32 -10.50 -13.03 34.53
C ASP A 32 -10.52 -13.10 32.99
N VAL A 33 -11.52 -13.76 32.41
CA VAL A 33 -11.68 -13.88 30.95
C VAL A 33 -13.03 -13.29 30.49
N LEU A 34 -12.97 -12.35 29.58
CA LEU A 34 -14.12 -11.89 28.82
C LEU A 34 -14.36 -12.83 27.65
N THR A 35 -15.51 -13.48 27.63
CA THR A 35 -15.94 -14.38 26.54
C THR A 35 -17.10 -13.72 25.79
N VAL A 36 -16.93 -13.51 24.49
CA VAL A 36 -17.89 -12.83 23.62
C VAL A 36 -18.25 -13.73 22.45
N THR A 37 -19.53 -14.04 22.30
CA THR A 37 -20.04 -14.82 21.14
C THR A 37 -20.82 -13.88 20.21
N CYS A 38 -20.58 -14.00 18.90
CA CYS A 38 -21.12 -13.13 17.87
C CYS A 38 -21.65 -13.91 16.68
N THR A 39 -22.58 -13.27 15.96
CA THR A 39 -23.06 -13.71 14.64
C THR A 39 -22.90 -12.58 13.63
N LEU A 40 -22.84 -12.93 12.34
CA LEU A 40 -22.84 -11.98 11.22
C LEU A 40 -24.11 -12.14 10.39
N ASP A 41 -24.62 -11.03 9.86
CA ASP A 41 -25.74 -11.01 8.91
C ASP A 41 -25.29 -11.06 7.43
N ALA A 42 -24.06 -10.60 7.15
CA ALA A 42 -23.46 -10.59 5.81
C ALA A 42 -21.95 -10.85 5.86
N PRO A 43 -21.30 -11.22 4.74
CA PRO A 43 -19.85 -11.37 4.67
C PRO A 43 -19.13 -10.06 5.07
N ALA A 44 -18.15 -10.16 5.96
CA ALA A 44 -17.45 -9.00 6.51
C ALA A 44 -16.02 -9.32 6.91
N VAL A 45 -15.18 -8.30 6.98
CA VAL A 45 -13.95 -8.37 7.78
C VAL A 45 -14.32 -8.09 9.24
N VAL A 46 -13.94 -8.97 10.15
CA VAL A 46 -14.27 -8.85 11.57
C VAL A 46 -13.08 -8.33 12.36
N THR A 47 -13.30 -7.27 13.13
CA THR A 47 -12.31 -6.75 14.07
C THR A 47 -12.87 -6.76 15.50
N PHE A 48 -11.97 -6.78 16.47
CA PHE A 48 -12.27 -6.83 17.89
C PHE A 48 -11.52 -5.72 18.62
N ASP A 49 -12.20 -5.03 19.51
CA ASP A 49 -11.65 -4.00 20.37
C ASP A 49 -12.20 -4.15 21.80
N ILE A 50 -11.47 -3.62 22.74
CA ILE A 50 -11.90 -3.45 24.14
C ILE A 50 -11.94 -1.96 24.42
N GLN A 51 -13.06 -1.52 24.97
CA GLN A 51 -13.29 -0.12 25.33
C GLN A 51 -13.57 0.02 26.82
N THR A 52 -13.11 1.13 27.39
CA THR A 52 -13.51 1.64 28.68
C THR A 52 -13.96 3.09 28.53
N ASN A 53 -15.08 3.46 29.16
CA ASN A 53 -15.69 4.79 29.00
C ASN A 53 -15.89 5.23 27.53
N GLY A 54 -16.16 4.27 26.64
CA GLY A 54 -16.40 4.52 25.23
C GLY A 54 -15.13 4.74 24.37
N ALA A 55 -13.93 4.63 24.95
CA ALA A 55 -12.66 4.74 24.24
C ALA A 55 -11.93 3.40 24.20
N SER A 56 -11.25 3.10 23.09
CA SER A 56 -10.37 1.92 22.95
C SER A 56 -9.25 1.98 24.00
N ILE A 57 -8.90 0.82 24.57
CA ILE A 57 -7.69 0.68 25.41
C ILE A 57 -6.42 0.54 24.56
N GLY A 58 -6.56 0.54 23.23
CA GLY A 58 -5.47 0.46 22.26
C GLY A 58 -5.04 -0.96 21.91
N GLY A 59 -4.58 -1.13 20.68
CA GLY A 59 -4.19 -2.43 20.14
C GLY A 59 -3.07 -3.10 20.91
N ALA A 60 -2.14 -2.34 21.49
CA ALA A 60 -1.06 -2.86 22.33
C ALA A 60 -1.56 -3.59 23.59
N ALA A 61 -2.74 -3.22 24.11
CA ALA A 61 -3.39 -3.87 25.24
C ALA A 61 -4.38 -4.94 24.78
N VAL A 62 -5.08 -4.74 23.67
CA VAL A 62 -6.11 -5.65 23.16
C VAL A 62 -5.49 -6.93 22.60
N LEU A 63 -4.50 -6.81 21.72
CA LEU A 63 -3.95 -7.94 20.95
C LEU A 63 -3.33 -9.04 21.83
N PRO A 64 -2.46 -8.73 22.82
CA PRO A 64 -1.88 -9.76 23.67
C PRO A 64 -2.91 -10.48 24.53
N GLY A 65 -4.00 -9.81 24.88
CA GLY A 65 -5.07 -10.37 25.70
C GLY A 65 -5.99 -11.35 24.96
N ILE A 66 -5.96 -11.40 23.63
CA ILE A 66 -6.78 -12.35 22.86
C ILE A 66 -6.20 -13.75 23.03
N ILE A 67 -6.93 -14.63 23.73
CA ILE A 67 -6.52 -16.02 24.01
C ILE A 67 -7.18 -17.05 23.11
N SER A 68 -8.30 -16.69 22.43
CA SER A 68 -8.91 -17.48 21.36
C SER A 68 -9.77 -16.62 20.44
N GLY A 69 -10.08 -17.12 19.23
CA GLY A 69 -10.82 -16.38 18.20
C GLY A 69 -9.93 -15.79 17.12
N HIS A 70 -8.62 -16.04 17.12
CA HIS A 70 -7.68 -15.58 16.11
C HIS A 70 -8.00 -16.08 14.69
N ASP A 71 -8.70 -17.20 14.60
CA ASP A 71 -9.11 -17.82 13.34
C ASP A 71 -10.23 -17.06 12.63
N VAL A 72 -10.97 -16.21 13.33
CA VAL A 72 -12.07 -15.39 12.79
C VAL A 72 -11.74 -13.90 12.76
N LEU A 73 -10.87 -13.44 13.61
CA LEU A 73 -10.52 -12.01 13.66
C LEU A 73 -9.55 -11.60 12.55
N TRP A 74 -9.69 -10.36 12.14
CA TRP A 74 -8.80 -9.68 11.20
C TRP A 74 -8.85 -10.23 9.77
N ARG A 75 -9.86 -11.05 9.45
CA ARG A 75 -10.07 -11.62 8.11
C ARG A 75 -11.53 -11.54 7.67
N LYS A 76 -11.76 -11.88 6.40
CA LYS A 76 -13.10 -12.12 5.88
C LYS A 76 -13.72 -13.32 6.58
N VAL A 77 -14.95 -13.15 7.05
CA VAL A 77 -15.78 -14.19 7.67
C VAL A 77 -17.12 -14.22 6.93
N LEU A 78 -17.65 -15.41 6.72
CA LEU A 78 -18.94 -15.61 6.08
C LEU A 78 -20.00 -15.94 7.14
N PRO A 79 -21.26 -15.49 7.00
CA PRO A 79 -22.33 -15.87 7.93
C PRO A 79 -22.52 -17.39 8.05
N ALA A 80 -22.25 -18.12 6.97
CA ALA A 80 -22.34 -19.57 6.94
C ALA A 80 -21.29 -20.29 7.82
N GLU A 81 -20.24 -19.58 8.27
CA GLU A 81 -19.27 -20.13 9.24
C GLU A 81 -19.91 -20.27 10.65
N GLY A 82 -21.10 -19.70 10.85
CA GLY A 82 -21.86 -19.79 12.08
C GLY A 82 -21.40 -18.81 13.17
N PRO A 83 -21.91 -18.94 14.39
CA PRO A 83 -21.47 -18.14 15.52
C PRO A 83 -19.99 -18.36 15.80
N PHE A 84 -19.28 -17.30 16.13
CA PHE A 84 -17.88 -17.35 16.55
C PHE A 84 -17.71 -16.77 17.95
N THR A 85 -16.67 -17.23 18.65
CA THR A 85 -16.38 -16.80 20.02
C THR A 85 -14.97 -16.26 20.13
N VAL A 86 -14.86 -15.05 20.71
CA VAL A 86 -13.59 -14.42 21.06
C VAL A 86 -13.44 -14.47 22.60
N ARG A 87 -12.26 -14.86 23.06
CA ARG A 87 -11.91 -14.81 24.48
C ARG A 87 -10.73 -13.89 24.69
N TRP A 88 -10.89 -12.97 25.62
CA TRP A 88 -9.88 -11.95 25.94
C TRP A 88 -9.61 -11.92 27.44
N ARG A 89 -8.32 -11.75 27.81
CA ARG A 89 -7.84 -11.59 29.18
C ARG A 89 -7.04 -10.29 29.32
N PRO A 90 -7.17 -9.52 30.40
CA PRO A 90 -6.52 -8.20 30.52
C PRO A 90 -5.04 -8.28 30.95
N ASP A 91 -4.26 -9.24 30.43
CA ASP A 91 -2.87 -9.48 30.87
C ASP A 91 -1.92 -8.29 30.62
N ALA A 92 -2.22 -7.48 29.63
CA ALA A 92 -1.41 -6.30 29.24
C ALA A 92 -2.05 -4.97 29.68
N TRP A 93 -3.14 -5.01 30.48
CA TRP A 93 -3.88 -3.83 30.86
C TRP A 93 -4.12 -3.77 32.37
N ASN A 94 -3.73 -2.66 33.01
CA ASN A 94 -3.79 -2.49 34.47
C ASN A 94 -5.11 -1.86 34.96
N GLY A 95 -6.13 -1.71 34.11
CA GLY A 95 -7.42 -1.15 34.49
C GLY A 95 -8.35 -2.16 35.14
N ASN A 96 -9.55 -1.70 35.53
CA ASN A 96 -10.59 -2.56 36.10
C ASN A 96 -11.30 -3.34 34.97
N ALA A 97 -11.06 -4.65 34.92
CA ALA A 97 -11.64 -5.52 33.88
C ALA A 97 -13.20 -5.57 33.93
N ALA A 98 -13.82 -5.27 35.06
CA ALA A 98 -15.28 -5.19 35.18
C ALA A 98 -15.89 -3.97 34.47
N GLU A 99 -15.07 -2.98 34.10
CA GLU A 99 -15.51 -1.76 33.41
C GLU A 99 -15.29 -1.83 31.89
N VAL A 100 -14.76 -2.94 31.38
CA VAL A 100 -14.48 -3.07 29.95
C VAL A 100 -15.72 -3.54 29.18
N ARG A 101 -15.78 -3.08 27.94
CA ARG A 101 -16.78 -3.48 26.97
C ARG A 101 -16.10 -3.99 25.71
N ALA A 102 -16.49 -5.18 25.28
CA ALA A 102 -16.09 -5.67 23.96
C ALA A 102 -16.84 -4.93 22.85
N VAL A 103 -16.13 -4.60 21.79
CA VAL A 103 -16.68 -4.07 20.54
C VAL A 103 -16.23 -4.98 19.39
N VAL A 104 -17.20 -5.55 18.69
CA VAL A 104 -16.96 -6.35 17.49
C VAL A 104 -17.49 -5.57 16.30
N THR A 105 -16.62 -5.27 15.34
CA THR A 105 -16.99 -4.50 14.15
C THR A 105 -16.95 -5.39 12.92
N ALA A 106 -18.04 -5.38 12.15
CA ALA A 106 -18.11 -5.97 10.82
C ALA A 106 -17.85 -4.88 9.78
N TRP A 107 -16.75 -5.02 9.03
CA TRP A 107 -16.39 -4.08 7.98
C TRP A 107 -16.86 -4.61 6.62
N PRO A 108 -17.50 -3.78 5.78
CA PRO A 108 -17.90 -4.18 4.45
C PRO A 108 -16.66 -4.53 3.59
N LEU A 109 -16.84 -5.48 2.66
CA LEU A 109 -15.72 -5.98 1.84
C LEU A 109 -15.20 -4.96 0.83
N ASP A 110 -16.01 -3.98 0.47
CA ASP A 110 -15.64 -2.84 -0.39
C ASP A 110 -15.08 -1.64 0.39
N ASN A 111 -15.10 -1.70 1.72
CA ASN A 111 -14.50 -0.71 2.61
C ASN A 111 -13.93 -1.38 3.87
N PRO A 112 -12.95 -2.28 3.76
CA PRO A 112 -12.34 -2.98 4.88
C PRO A 112 -11.50 -2.03 5.76
N PRO A 113 -10.92 -2.52 6.88
CA PRO A 113 -10.10 -1.72 7.79
C PRO A 113 -8.93 -1.01 7.13
N ASP A 114 -8.31 -0.07 7.86
CA ASP A 114 -7.32 0.87 7.35
C ASP A 114 -5.96 0.27 6.99
N TYR A 115 -5.58 -0.84 7.61
CA TYR A 115 -4.33 -1.54 7.35
C TYR A 115 -4.57 -2.96 6.85
N LEU A 116 -3.80 -3.36 5.83
CA LEU A 116 -3.76 -4.71 5.29
C LEU A 116 -2.34 -5.27 5.47
N VAL A 117 -2.24 -6.47 6.00
CA VAL A 117 -0.99 -7.26 6.07
C VAL A 117 -1.12 -8.47 5.17
N ALA A 118 -0.24 -8.60 4.19
CA ALA A 118 -0.16 -9.74 3.28
C ALA A 118 1.20 -10.44 3.42
N ASP A 119 1.21 -11.69 3.82
CA ASP A 119 2.41 -12.54 3.81
C ASP A 119 2.80 -12.85 2.36
N ILE A 120 4.04 -12.57 2.00
CA ILE A 120 4.62 -12.86 0.67
C ILE A 120 5.74 -13.89 0.73
N SER A 121 5.97 -14.50 1.87
CA SER A 121 6.95 -15.56 2.04
C SER A 121 6.63 -16.80 1.18
N THR A 122 7.57 -17.71 1.08
CA THR A 122 7.34 -18.99 0.39
C THR A 122 6.29 -19.88 1.07
N LYS A 123 5.88 -19.53 2.30
CA LYS A 123 4.83 -20.22 3.06
C LYS A 123 3.47 -19.51 2.96
N ALA A 124 3.42 -18.37 2.28
CA ALA A 124 2.18 -17.61 2.09
C ALA A 124 1.09 -18.48 1.43
N LYS A 125 -0.13 -18.26 1.82
CA LYS A 125 -1.32 -18.93 1.27
C LYS A 125 -2.29 -17.88 0.76
N PRO A 126 -2.95 -18.13 -0.38
CA PRO A 126 -4.03 -17.25 -0.84
C PRO A 126 -5.07 -17.06 0.27
N ASN A 127 -5.59 -15.86 0.35
CA ASN A 127 -6.63 -15.44 1.31
C ASN A 127 -6.20 -15.53 2.79
N SER A 128 -4.88 -15.51 3.07
CA SER A 128 -4.36 -15.47 4.45
C SER A 128 -4.10 -14.06 4.98
N GLN A 129 -4.43 -13.04 4.21
CA GLN A 129 -4.25 -11.63 4.60
C GLN A 129 -5.05 -11.27 5.85
N ARG A 130 -4.58 -10.25 6.56
CA ARG A 130 -5.20 -9.71 7.77
C ARG A 130 -5.40 -8.21 7.65
N TYR A 131 -6.51 -7.73 8.24
CA TYR A 131 -6.96 -6.35 8.17
C TYR A 131 -7.08 -5.76 9.57
N TYR A 132 -6.49 -4.60 9.81
CA TYR A 132 -6.45 -3.97 11.13
C TYR A 132 -7.03 -2.56 11.09
N PRO A 133 -7.80 -2.12 12.12
CA PRO A 133 -8.52 -0.85 12.09
C PRO A 133 -7.63 0.38 12.19
N GLY A 134 -6.45 0.25 12.77
CA GLY A 134 -5.51 1.36 12.99
C GLY A 134 -4.07 0.87 13.12
N ALA A 135 -3.13 1.80 13.11
CA ALA A 135 -1.70 1.52 13.23
C ALA A 135 -1.35 0.84 14.56
N ASP A 136 -2.06 1.20 15.62
CA ASP A 136 -1.91 0.63 16.96
C ASP A 136 -2.38 -0.83 17.07
N PHE A 137 -3.26 -1.27 16.16
CA PHE A 137 -3.70 -2.66 16.04
C PHE A 137 -2.80 -3.50 15.12
N VAL A 138 -1.85 -2.91 14.41
CA VAL A 138 -0.88 -3.68 13.61
C VAL A 138 0.05 -4.46 14.54
N PRO A 139 0.04 -5.81 14.51
CA PRO A 139 0.78 -6.61 15.47
C PRO A 139 2.27 -6.31 15.48
N GLY A 140 2.82 -6.02 16.65
CA GLY A 140 4.23 -5.66 16.85
C GLY A 140 4.58 -4.23 16.42
N GLY A 141 3.58 -3.39 16.01
CA GLY A 141 3.82 -2.02 15.57
C GLY A 141 4.31 -1.92 14.13
N VAL A 142 4.07 -0.77 13.52
CA VAL A 142 4.41 -0.52 12.10
C VAL A 142 5.93 -0.58 11.86
N LEU A 143 6.73 0.00 12.77
CA LEU A 143 8.19 0.08 12.64
C LEU A 143 8.94 -0.99 13.41
N ASP A 144 8.43 -1.40 14.57
CA ASP A 144 9.17 -2.29 15.47
C ASP A 144 9.18 -3.73 14.95
N GLU A 145 8.12 -4.14 14.24
CA GLU A 145 8.04 -5.47 13.65
C GLU A 145 8.75 -5.52 12.28
N THR A 146 9.90 -6.19 12.24
CA THR A 146 10.73 -6.27 11.02
C THR A 146 10.09 -7.05 9.88
N ARG A 147 9.09 -7.91 10.16
CA ARG A 147 8.44 -8.74 9.13
C ARG A 147 7.78 -7.91 8.03
N TYR A 148 7.31 -6.69 8.34
CA TYR A 148 6.69 -5.79 7.37
C TYR A 148 7.68 -5.19 6.36
N ARG A 149 8.96 -5.40 6.60
CA ARG A 149 10.06 -5.03 5.71
C ARG A 149 10.88 -6.24 5.27
N LYS A 150 10.44 -7.49 5.58
CA LYS A 150 11.14 -8.72 5.22
C LYS A 150 10.27 -9.78 4.54
N THR A 151 9.14 -10.14 5.11
CA THR A 151 8.34 -11.30 4.67
C THR A 151 6.88 -10.99 4.41
N ALA A 152 6.42 -9.81 4.77
CA ALA A 152 5.05 -9.36 4.54
C ALA A 152 5.03 -7.94 3.96
N LEU A 153 3.97 -7.65 3.22
CA LEU A 153 3.62 -6.29 2.80
C LEU A 153 2.66 -5.70 3.81
N LEU A 154 2.96 -4.53 4.34
CA LEU A 154 2.06 -3.71 5.14
C LEU A 154 1.52 -2.61 4.25
N MET A 155 0.20 -2.52 4.16
CA MET A 155 -0.50 -1.60 3.28
C MET A 155 -1.39 -0.65 4.07
N ARG A 156 -1.47 0.59 3.65
CA ARG A 156 -2.36 1.62 4.20
C ARG A 156 -3.49 1.93 3.22
N LYS A 157 -4.73 1.93 3.68
CA LYS A 157 -5.89 2.32 2.87
C LYS A 157 -5.89 3.82 2.60
N ILE A 158 -6.04 4.18 1.34
CA ILE A 158 -6.13 5.56 0.85
C ILE A 158 -7.56 5.82 0.39
N MET A 159 -8.22 6.75 1.06
CA MET A 159 -9.60 7.15 0.78
C MET A 159 -9.62 8.20 -0.33
N ALA A 160 -9.62 7.74 -1.57
CA ALA A 160 -9.45 8.57 -2.76
C ALA A 160 -10.70 8.69 -3.63
N LYS A 161 -11.67 7.76 -3.46
CA LYS A 161 -12.86 7.68 -4.32
C LYS A 161 -13.67 8.96 -4.32
N GLY A 162 -13.80 9.56 -5.51
CA GLY A 162 -14.56 10.79 -5.72
C GLY A 162 -13.84 12.07 -5.26
N VAL A 163 -12.61 11.98 -4.78
CA VAL A 163 -11.82 13.16 -4.37
C VAL A 163 -11.20 13.78 -5.60
N THR A 164 -11.53 15.05 -5.86
CA THR A 164 -10.84 15.88 -6.84
C THR A 164 -9.74 16.68 -6.16
N TRP A 165 -8.53 16.61 -6.69
CA TRP A 165 -7.35 17.27 -6.14
C TRP A 165 -6.46 17.83 -7.25
N THR A 166 -5.50 18.67 -6.89
CA THR A 166 -4.58 19.27 -7.86
C THR A 166 -3.26 18.49 -7.90
N MET A 167 -3.04 17.78 -9.01
CA MET A 167 -1.79 17.08 -9.31
C MET A 167 -0.78 18.05 -9.92
N GLY A 168 0.50 17.87 -9.58
CA GLY A 168 1.60 18.65 -10.17
C GLY A 168 2.15 19.73 -9.24
N SER A 169 2.94 20.63 -9.81
CA SER A 169 3.59 21.74 -9.13
C SER A 169 2.70 22.99 -9.09
N ALA A 170 3.13 24.04 -8.41
CA ALA A 170 2.40 25.32 -8.40
C ALA A 170 2.32 25.96 -9.81
N SER A 171 3.31 25.73 -10.68
CA SER A 171 3.40 26.32 -12.02
C SER A 171 2.95 25.38 -13.13
N ASP A 172 2.84 24.08 -12.87
CA ASP A 172 2.43 23.07 -13.84
C ASP A 172 1.56 22.03 -13.13
N ASN A 173 0.25 22.21 -13.20
CA ASN A 173 -0.72 21.40 -12.46
C ASN A 173 -2.03 21.23 -13.22
N ARG A 174 -2.82 20.28 -12.73
CA ARG A 174 -4.17 20.00 -13.24
C ARG A 174 -5.06 19.37 -12.17
N PRO A 175 -6.39 19.53 -12.24
CA PRO A 175 -7.31 18.79 -11.41
C PRO A 175 -7.37 17.32 -11.86
N VAL A 176 -7.37 16.41 -10.87
CA VAL A 176 -7.51 14.96 -11.08
C VAL A 176 -8.56 14.44 -10.11
N THR A 177 -9.45 13.57 -10.56
CA THR A 177 -10.41 12.87 -9.71
C THR A 177 -10.07 11.39 -9.72
N LEU A 178 -9.83 10.82 -8.53
CA LEU A 178 -9.63 9.39 -8.36
C LEU A 178 -10.97 8.70 -8.14
N THR A 179 -11.20 7.58 -8.82
CA THR A 179 -12.51 6.91 -8.84
C THR A 179 -12.64 5.80 -7.82
N ASN A 180 -11.53 5.31 -7.28
CA ASN A 180 -11.51 4.20 -6.33
C ASN A 180 -10.62 4.49 -5.13
N ASN A 181 -10.99 3.91 -3.98
CA ASN A 181 -10.06 3.73 -2.87
C ASN A 181 -9.06 2.64 -3.22
N TYR A 182 -7.89 2.68 -2.60
CA TYR A 182 -6.84 1.67 -2.80
C TYR A 182 -5.99 1.52 -1.55
N TYR A 183 -5.29 0.38 -1.45
CA TYR A 183 -4.22 0.22 -0.49
C TYR A 183 -2.88 0.58 -1.14
N MET A 184 -2.04 1.32 -0.42
CA MET A 184 -0.68 1.66 -0.81
C MET A 184 0.31 1.05 0.17
N GLY A 185 1.42 0.50 -0.32
CA GLY A 185 2.51 0.02 0.52
C GLY A 185 3.01 1.11 1.49
N VAL A 186 3.03 0.79 2.78
CA VAL A 186 3.54 1.71 3.82
C VAL A 186 5.01 2.04 3.56
N PHE A 187 5.75 1.07 3.04
CA PHE A 187 7.16 1.16 2.67
C PHE A 187 7.37 0.88 1.19
N GLU A 188 8.50 1.32 0.65
CA GLU A 188 9.06 0.79 -0.58
C GLU A 188 9.30 -0.72 -0.44
N VAL A 189 9.23 -1.47 -1.54
CA VAL A 189 9.59 -2.90 -1.52
C VAL A 189 11.08 -3.05 -1.21
N THR A 190 11.38 -3.86 -0.20
CA THR A 190 12.75 -4.02 0.30
C THR A 190 13.51 -5.14 -0.42
N LYS A 191 14.83 -5.17 -0.23
CA LYS A 191 15.70 -6.27 -0.72
C LYS A 191 15.29 -7.62 -0.16
N ALA A 192 14.91 -7.70 1.12
CA ALA A 192 14.42 -8.94 1.73
C ALA A 192 13.08 -9.39 1.13
N GLN A 193 12.13 -8.48 0.95
CA GLN A 193 10.85 -8.81 0.30
C GLN A 193 11.04 -9.28 -1.15
N TRP A 194 11.94 -8.63 -1.88
CA TRP A 194 12.32 -9.11 -3.21
C TRP A 194 12.89 -10.53 -3.16
N ALA A 195 13.82 -10.80 -2.24
CA ALA A 195 14.45 -12.11 -2.09
C ALA A 195 13.43 -13.20 -1.71
N GLN A 196 12.42 -12.89 -0.91
CA GLN A 196 11.32 -13.82 -0.63
C GLN A 196 10.58 -14.24 -1.90
N VAL A 197 10.44 -13.33 -2.87
CA VAL A 197 9.65 -13.55 -4.08
C VAL A 197 10.50 -14.09 -5.22
N LYS A 198 11.69 -13.52 -5.46
CA LYS A 198 12.55 -13.81 -6.61
C LYS A 198 13.73 -14.70 -6.29
N GLY A 199 14.00 -14.97 -5.01
CA GLY A 199 15.07 -15.87 -4.57
C GLY A 199 16.48 -15.26 -4.51
N ASP A 200 16.65 -13.97 -4.81
CA ASP A 200 17.93 -13.28 -4.75
C ASP A 200 17.85 -11.92 -4.05
N TYR A 201 18.93 -11.47 -3.42
CA TYR A 201 19.02 -10.16 -2.76
C TYR A 201 19.49 -9.04 -3.70
N ARG A 202 19.53 -9.26 -4.98
CA ARG A 202 20.11 -8.31 -5.95
C ARG A 202 21.51 -7.86 -5.57
N THR A 203 22.41 -8.81 -5.35
CA THR A 203 23.83 -8.54 -5.22
C THR A 203 24.43 -8.40 -6.61
N VAL A 204 24.67 -7.18 -7.06
CA VAL A 204 25.33 -6.94 -8.35
C VAL A 204 26.81 -6.69 -8.09
N SER A 205 27.66 -7.50 -8.71
CA SER A 205 29.09 -7.24 -8.76
C SER A 205 29.34 -6.08 -9.71
N GLY A 206 29.98 -5.03 -9.24
CA GLY A 206 30.31 -3.86 -10.05
C GLY A 206 29.99 -2.54 -9.34
N SER A 207 30.43 -1.47 -9.88
CA SER A 207 30.66 -0.13 -9.39
C SER A 207 29.59 0.60 -8.58
N HIS A 208 28.47 0.00 -8.26
CA HIS A 208 27.39 0.59 -7.47
C HIS A 208 27.12 -0.27 -6.23
N ALA A 209 28.16 -0.49 -5.44
CA ALA A 209 28.13 -1.42 -4.32
C ALA A 209 27.44 -0.88 -3.09
N THR A 210 26.18 -0.52 -3.22
CA THR A 210 25.27 -0.34 -2.09
C THR A 210 25.15 -1.60 -1.23
N ASN A 211 25.81 -2.68 -1.60
CA ASN A 211 25.49 -4.02 -1.17
C ASN A 211 26.53 -4.72 -0.33
N TYR A 212 27.80 -4.34 -0.46
CA TYR A 212 28.88 -5.22 0.02
C TYR A 212 29.47 -4.88 1.38
N ALA A 213 29.25 -3.66 1.87
CA ALA A 213 29.93 -3.18 3.07
C ALA A 213 29.17 -3.46 4.37
N PHE A 214 27.95 -3.99 4.32
CA PHE A 214 27.17 -4.20 5.54
C PHE A 214 27.38 -5.60 6.11
N THR A 215 28.14 -5.69 7.18
CA THR A 215 28.16 -6.85 8.06
C THR A 215 26.84 -7.04 8.77
N ASN A 216 26.07 -5.98 8.99
CA ASN A 216 24.73 -6.06 9.57
C ASN A 216 23.68 -6.32 8.48
N LEU A 217 23.18 -7.55 8.43
CA LEU A 217 22.20 -8.01 7.45
C LEU A 217 20.89 -7.20 7.50
N ASN A 218 20.47 -6.72 8.67
CA ASN A 218 19.26 -5.92 8.80
C ASN A 218 19.38 -4.60 8.03
N TYR A 219 20.53 -3.95 8.07
CA TYR A 219 20.77 -2.75 7.26
C TYR A 219 20.62 -3.01 5.77
N ARG A 220 21.11 -4.14 5.28
CA ARG A 220 21.00 -4.51 3.88
C ARG A 220 19.57 -4.91 3.50
N GLU A 221 18.98 -5.79 4.30
CA GLU A 221 17.73 -6.46 3.97
C GLU A 221 16.52 -5.53 3.98
N MET A 222 16.47 -4.58 4.91
CA MET A 222 15.35 -3.65 5.06
C MET A 222 15.51 -2.34 4.27
N ARG A 223 16.58 -2.19 3.48
CA ARG A 223 16.70 -1.10 2.51
C ARG A 223 15.78 -1.34 1.32
N PRO A 224 15.37 -0.28 0.59
CA PRO A 224 14.58 -0.48 -0.62
C PRO A 224 15.34 -1.34 -1.63
N LEU A 225 14.60 -2.09 -2.39
CA LEU A 225 15.16 -2.72 -3.57
C LEU A 225 15.63 -1.62 -4.52
N GLU A 226 16.84 -1.79 -5.04
CA GLU A 226 17.42 -0.98 -6.09
C GLU A 226 17.92 -1.87 -7.23
N LEU A 227 18.38 -1.27 -8.34
CA LEU A 227 18.88 -2.03 -9.50
C LEU A 227 17.80 -2.97 -10.08
N VAL A 228 16.59 -2.52 -10.12
CA VAL A 228 15.44 -3.25 -10.68
C VAL A 228 14.92 -2.56 -11.94
N ALA A 229 14.49 -3.34 -12.92
CA ALA A 229 13.84 -2.89 -14.12
C ALA A 229 12.32 -3.10 -14.03
N TYR A 230 11.54 -2.24 -14.68
CA TYR A 230 10.09 -2.38 -14.75
C TYR A 230 9.66 -3.77 -15.26
N ASN A 231 10.38 -4.29 -16.25
CA ASN A 231 10.10 -5.61 -16.81
C ASN A 231 10.11 -6.73 -15.77
N GLU A 232 11.05 -6.68 -14.83
CA GLU A 232 11.18 -7.70 -13.77
C GLU A 232 10.09 -7.58 -12.71
N ILE A 233 9.61 -6.35 -12.51
CA ILE A 233 8.52 -6.08 -11.58
C ILE A 233 7.21 -6.62 -12.15
N ARG A 234 6.97 -6.43 -13.47
CA ARG A 234 5.63 -6.59 -14.04
C ARG A 234 5.54 -7.42 -15.32
N THR A 235 6.28 -7.10 -16.39
CA THR A 235 5.92 -7.56 -17.73
C THR A 235 6.51 -8.89 -18.16
N SER A 236 7.63 -9.35 -17.60
CA SER A 236 8.23 -10.62 -18.04
C SER A 236 8.96 -11.40 -16.94
N GLY A 237 9.28 -10.76 -15.84
CA GLY A 237 10.19 -11.33 -14.84
C GLY A 237 11.66 -11.42 -15.27
N SER A 238 12.00 -10.96 -16.49
CA SER A 238 13.33 -10.80 -17.05
C SER A 238 13.63 -9.33 -17.28
N ARG A 239 14.87 -8.91 -17.03
CA ARG A 239 15.28 -7.52 -17.22
C ARG A 239 15.12 -7.04 -18.66
N THR A 240 15.61 -7.83 -19.61
CA THR A 240 15.80 -7.40 -20.99
C THR A 240 14.60 -7.56 -21.89
N THR A 241 13.57 -8.28 -21.45
CA THR A 241 12.41 -8.58 -22.24
C THR A 241 11.21 -7.77 -21.76
N TYR A 242 10.75 -6.84 -22.57
CA TYR A 242 9.45 -6.19 -22.39
C TYR A 242 8.40 -6.99 -23.15
N ASP A 243 7.28 -7.30 -22.50
CA ASP A 243 6.14 -7.95 -23.13
C ASP A 243 4.87 -7.13 -22.87
N ALA A 244 4.35 -6.52 -23.94
CA ALA A 244 3.17 -5.67 -23.89
C ALA A 244 1.89 -6.43 -23.48
N ASN A 245 1.86 -7.75 -23.66
CA ASN A 245 0.71 -8.57 -23.24
C ASN A 245 0.56 -8.62 -21.71
N TYR A 246 1.60 -8.24 -20.97
CA TYR A 246 1.62 -8.20 -19.52
C TYR A 246 1.82 -6.79 -18.98
N ASP A 247 1.86 -5.77 -19.86
CA ASP A 247 1.79 -4.41 -19.38
C ASP A 247 0.35 -4.03 -19.04
N PHE A 248 0.23 -3.02 -18.20
CA PHE A 248 -1.09 -2.54 -17.80
C PHE A 248 -1.90 -2.14 -19.08
N PRO A 249 -3.17 -2.56 -19.25
CA PRO A 249 -4.14 -3.08 -18.27
C PRO A 249 -4.10 -4.59 -18.01
N ASN A 250 -3.32 -5.32 -18.73
CA ASN A 250 -3.28 -6.76 -18.57
C ASN A 250 -2.69 -7.14 -17.20
N ALA A 251 -2.96 -8.36 -16.75
CA ALA A 251 -2.36 -8.87 -15.52
C ALA A 251 -0.83 -8.96 -15.65
N PRO A 252 -0.05 -8.81 -14.58
CA PRO A 252 1.39 -9.02 -14.60
C PRO A 252 1.76 -10.44 -15.00
N HIS A 253 2.90 -10.58 -15.66
CA HIS A 253 3.42 -11.90 -16.05
C HIS A 253 3.69 -12.78 -14.82
N GLY A 254 3.30 -14.06 -14.88
CA GLY A 254 3.37 -14.98 -13.75
C GLY A 254 4.77 -15.18 -13.13
N SER A 255 5.86 -14.95 -13.88
CA SER A 255 7.23 -15.02 -13.36
C SER A 255 7.79 -13.67 -12.89
N SER A 256 7.05 -12.58 -13.08
CA SER A 256 7.41 -11.26 -12.53
C SER A 256 7.22 -11.22 -11.01
N PHE A 257 7.78 -10.20 -10.35
CA PHE A 257 7.57 -10.02 -8.92
C PHE A 257 6.08 -9.95 -8.58
N LEU A 258 5.33 -9.09 -9.25
CA LEU A 258 3.89 -8.91 -9.01
C LEU A 258 3.08 -10.16 -9.33
N GLY A 259 3.40 -10.87 -10.42
CA GLY A 259 2.73 -12.12 -10.76
C GLY A 259 2.88 -13.20 -9.68
N ILE A 260 4.09 -13.35 -9.13
CA ILE A 260 4.34 -14.29 -8.03
C ILE A 260 3.61 -13.85 -6.75
N VAL A 261 3.63 -12.55 -6.41
CA VAL A 261 2.93 -12.03 -5.23
C VAL A 261 1.42 -12.26 -5.35
N ARG A 262 0.80 -11.98 -6.51
CA ARG A 262 -0.62 -12.26 -6.78
C ARG A 262 -0.95 -13.75 -6.58
N MET A 263 -0.12 -14.63 -7.14
CA MET A 263 -0.31 -16.07 -7.00
C MET A 263 -0.26 -16.54 -5.53
N ARG A 264 0.66 -15.97 -4.74
CA ARG A 264 0.82 -16.34 -3.32
C ARG A 264 -0.29 -15.81 -2.43
N THR A 265 -0.78 -14.62 -2.70
CA THR A 265 -1.71 -13.92 -1.80
C THR A 265 -3.16 -14.01 -2.23
N GLY A 266 -3.44 -14.20 -3.53
CA GLY A 266 -4.77 -14.06 -4.10
C GLY A 266 -5.26 -12.61 -4.20
N ILE A 267 -4.36 -11.61 -4.01
CA ILE A 267 -4.67 -10.18 -4.05
C ILE A 267 -4.08 -9.59 -5.34
N ASP A 268 -4.83 -8.72 -5.99
CA ASP A 268 -4.44 -8.06 -7.23
C ASP A 268 -3.44 -6.91 -7.02
N PHE A 269 -2.26 -7.25 -6.44
CA PHE A 269 -1.16 -6.31 -6.31
C PHE A 269 -0.66 -5.81 -7.66
N ASP A 270 -0.41 -4.49 -7.75
CA ASP A 270 0.22 -3.86 -8.91
C ASP A 270 1.09 -2.67 -8.48
N LEU A 271 1.68 -1.98 -9.43
CA LEU A 271 2.27 -0.67 -9.21
C LEU A 271 1.16 0.38 -9.11
N PRO A 272 1.37 1.49 -8.40
CA PRO A 272 0.45 2.63 -8.47
C PRO A 272 0.51 3.30 -9.86
N GLY A 273 -0.60 3.90 -10.28
CA GLY A 273 -0.55 4.95 -11.28
C GLY A 273 0.12 6.21 -10.71
N GLU A 274 0.71 7.05 -11.55
CA GLU A 274 1.42 8.26 -11.08
C GLU A 274 0.52 9.20 -10.28
N ALA A 275 -0.75 9.35 -10.67
CA ALA A 275 -1.71 10.16 -9.94
C ALA A 275 -2.06 9.57 -8.56
N GLN A 276 -2.19 8.25 -8.46
CA GLN A 276 -2.39 7.57 -7.17
C GLN A 276 -1.17 7.74 -6.26
N TRP A 277 0.02 7.64 -6.83
CA TRP A 277 1.26 7.81 -6.11
C TRP A 277 1.38 9.23 -5.53
N GLU A 278 1.17 10.27 -6.36
CA GLU A 278 1.28 11.66 -5.91
C GLU A 278 0.19 12.04 -4.90
N PHE A 279 -1.05 11.58 -5.10
CA PHE A 279 -2.14 11.77 -4.14
C PHE A 279 -1.80 11.21 -2.76
N ALA A 280 -1.25 10.00 -2.73
CA ALA A 280 -0.81 9.35 -1.50
C ALA A 280 0.39 10.08 -0.85
N ALA A 281 1.34 10.56 -1.66
CA ALA A 281 2.49 11.33 -1.18
C ALA A 281 2.08 12.65 -0.53
N ARG A 282 1.10 13.32 -1.09
CA ARG A 282 0.59 14.59 -0.56
C ARG A 282 -0.25 14.46 0.72
N ALA A 283 -0.79 13.30 0.99
CA ALA A 283 -1.57 13.00 2.20
C ALA A 283 -2.66 14.05 2.52
N GLY A 284 -3.38 14.53 1.47
CA GLY A 284 -4.44 15.53 1.61
C GLY A 284 -3.97 16.99 1.56
N HIS A 285 -2.67 17.25 1.45
CA HIS A 285 -2.11 18.60 1.36
C HIS A 285 -1.98 19.06 -0.10
N GLY A 286 -2.06 20.38 -0.31
CA GLY A 286 -1.95 21.02 -1.61
C GLY A 286 -0.49 21.14 -2.11
N ALA A 287 -0.33 21.81 -3.26
CA ALA A 287 0.98 22.20 -3.77
C ALA A 287 1.70 23.10 -2.74
N GLY A 288 3.01 22.94 -2.59
CA GLY A 288 3.81 23.67 -1.59
C GLY A 288 3.87 22.96 -0.24
N TYR A 289 3.35 21.73 -0.13
CA TYR A 289 3.43 20.90 1.08
C TYR A 289 3.88 19.47 0.71
N TRP A 290 4.62 18.85 1.63
CA TRP A 290 5.20 17.53 1.40
C TRP A 290 4.50 16.38 2.16
N GLY A 291 3.21 16.57 2.42
CA GLY A 291 2.37 15.52 2.99
C GLY A 291 2.41 15.38 4.51
N ASN A 292 2.99 16.37 5.23
CA ASN A 292 3.05 16.41 6.69
C ASN A 292 2.58 17.75 7.28
N GLY A 293 1.80 18.52 6.51
CA GLY A 293 1.29 19.82 6.93
C GLY A 293 2.32 20.94 7.05
N ALA A 294 3.61 20.65 6.91
CA ALA A 294 4.67 21.66 6.90
C ALA A 294 4.98 22.14 5.47
N ALA A 295 5.30 23.42 5.33
CA ALA A 295 5.64 24.02 4.05
C ALA A 295 6.91 23.41 3.45
N ASP A 296 7.02 23.47 2.12
CA ASP A 296 8.17 23.01 1.36
C ASP A 296 9.46 23.74 1.82
N SER A 297 10.36 22.97 2.39
CA SER A 297 11.69 23.44 2.78
C SER A 297 12.68 22.28 2.83
N THR A 298 13.95 22.59 2.63
CA THR A 298 15.01 21.58 2.76
C THR A 298 15.06 20.99 4.17
N ASP A 299 14.74 21.75 5.20
CA ASP A 299 14.75 21.24 6.58
C ASP A 299 13.56 20.30 6.83
N ASN A 300 12.38 20.60 6.27
CA ASN A 300 11.27 19.65 6.29
C ASN A 300 11.62 18.37 5.52
N LEU A 301 12.23 18.47 4.33
CA LEU A 301 12.64 17.32 3.55
C LEU A 301 13.59 16.37 4.30
N LYS A 302 14.52 16.91 5.09
CA LYS A 302 15.44 16.12 5.94
C LYS A 302 14.70 15.23 6.94
N THR A 303 13.49 15.59 7.31
CA THR A 303 12.68 14.80 8.25
C THR A 303 11.88 13.71 7.56
N LEU A 304 11.58 13.86 6.27
CA LEU A 304 10.65 13.00 5.51
C LEU A 304 11.33 11.95 4.65
N GLY A 305 12.63 12.10 4.34
CA GLY A 305 13.27 11.14 3.46
C GLY A 305 14.75 11.33 3.24
N ARG A 306 15.34 10.37 2.56
CA ARG A 306 16.76 10.32 2.20
C ARG A 306 16.99 10.97 0.84
N PHE A 307 17.77 12.05 0.81
CA PHE A 307 18.21 12.72 -0.41
C PHE A 307 19.66 13.18 -0.30
N ASN A 308 20.21 13.82 -1.32
CA ASN A 308 21.63 14.23 -1.34
C ASN A 308 22.01 15.15 -0.15
N GLY A 309 21.05 15.96 0.36
CA GLY A 309 21.30 16.90 1.45
C GLY A 309 21.41 16.29 2.85
N ASN A 310 21.11 15.00 3.04
CA ASN A 310 21.13 14.36 4.36
C ASN A 310 21.76 12.94 4.35
N GLY A 311 22.78 12.71 3.52
CA GLY A 311 23.55 11.48 3.49
C GLY A 311 23.48 10.73 2.15
N GLY A 312 22.64 11.18 1.22
CA GLY A 312 22.78 10.77 -0.17
C GLY A 312 23.96 11.52 -0.78
N THR A 313 24.89 10.85 -1.45
CA THR A 313 25.93 11.52 -2.21
C THR A 313 26.03 10.92 -3.60
N THR A 314 26.16 11.79 -4.61
CA THR A 314 26.30 11.38 -6.01
C THR A 314 27.68 10.79 -6.32
N SER A 315 28.68 10.99 -5.43
CA SER A 315 30.09 10.67 -5.68
C SER A 315 30.59 9.42 -4.97
N ASN A 316 29.87 8.87 -4.00
CA ASN A 316 30.32 7.72 -3.24
C ASN A 316 29.28 6.60 -3.29
N TYR A 317 29.49 5.69 -4.20
CA TYR A 317 28.70 4.45 -4.31
C TYR A 317 28.99 3.43 -3.19
N ASN A 318 29.91 3.74 -2.28
CA ASN A 318 30.11 3.00 -1.03
C ASN A 318 29.10 3.46 0.00
N CYS A 319 27.89 2.93 -0.11
CA CYS A 319 26.79 3.25 0.77
C CYS A 319 26.96 2.59 2.14
N GLY A 320 27.66 3.29 3.04
CA GLY A 320 27.61 3.00 4.46
C GLY A 320 26.21 3.29 5.05
N PRO A 321 25.96 3.01 6.33
CA PRO A 321 24.69 3.34 6.97
C PRO A 321 24.28 4.80 6.78
N GLU A 322 25.27 5.68 6.63
CA GLU A 322 25.13 7.13 6.50
C GLU A 322 25.01 7.61 5.05
N ASN A 323 25.26 6.75 4.06
CA ASN A 323 25.32 7.12 2.64
C ASN A 323 24.44 6.18 1.79
N GLY A 324 23.92 6.71 0.68
CA GLY A 324 23.05 5.97 -0.22
C GLY A 324 21.63 5.82 0.32
N THR A 325 20.92 4.76 -0.04
CA THR A 325 19.58 4.48 0.48
C THR A 325 19.59 4.31 1.99
N ALA A 326 18.51 4.65 2.65
CA ALA A 326 18.27 4.37 4.07
C ALA A 326 17.46 3.08 4.25
N ILE A 327 17.41 2.54 5.46
CA ILE A 327 16.40 1.53 5.83
C ILE A 327 15.02 2.14 5.65
N CYS A 328 14.11 1.44 4.97
CA CYS A 328 12.73 1.91 4.80
C CYS A 328 12.09 2.21 6.17
N GLY A 329 11.48 3.39 6.30
CA GLY A 329 10.90 3.85 7.56
C GLY A 329 11.89 4.50 8.53
N SER A 330 13.09 4.90 8.08
CA SER A 330 14.07 5.62 8.92
C SER A 330 13.72 7.08 9.15
N TYR A 331 12.81 7.62 8.36
CA TYR A 331 12.34 9.01 8.43
C TYR A 331 10.89 9.06 8.91
N ALA A 332 10.39 10.25 9.18
CA ALA A 332 8.99 10.42 9.57
C ALA A 332 8.05 10.07 8.40
N PRO A 333 6.90 9.45 8.67
CA PRO A 333 5.90 9.24 7.64
C PRO A 333 5.20 10.56 7.27
N ASN A 334 4.50 10.55 6.14
CA ASN A 334 3.51 11.59 5.88
C ASN A 334 2.27 11.41 6.79
N ASP A 335 1.32 12.36 6.75
CA ASP A 335 0.14 12.36 7.63
C ASP A 335 -0.81 11.15 7.42
N TRP A 336 -0.63 10.40 6.34
CA TRP A 336 -1.35 9.15 6.12
C TRP A 336 -0.56 7.90 6.53
N GLY A 337 0.62 8.07 7.13
CA GLY A 337 1.43 6.96 7.63
C GLY A 337 2.25 6.24 6.55
N LEU A 338 2.53 6.89 5.41
CA LEU A 338 3.39 6.39 4.36
C LEU A 338 4.81 6.92 4.53
N TYR A 339 5.79 6.04 4.52
CA TYR A 339 7.20 6.35 4.69
C TYR A 339 7.92 6.49 3.34
N ASP A 340 9.00 7.27 3.35
CA ASP A 340 9.94 7.41 2.25
C ASP A 340 9.29 7.86 0.91
N MET A 341 8.18 8.65 1.00
CA MET A 341 7.54 9.25 -0.18
C MET A 341 8.41 10.35 -0.82
N HIS A 342 9.55 10.66 -0.21
CA HIS A 342 10.51 11.68 -0.64
C HIS A 342 11.92 11.11 -0.61
N GLY A 343 12.51 10.90 -1.78
CA GLY A 343 13.86 10.38 -1.89
C GLY A 343 13.94 8.85 -1.72
N ASN A 344 14.99 8.39 -1.10
CA ASN A 344 15.39 6.98 -0.99
C ASN A 344 15.57 6.34 -2.37
N VAL A 345 14.52 5.79 -3.01
CA VAL A 345 14.56 5.39 -4.42
C VAL A 345 13.43 6.01 -5.22
N GLN A 346 13.66 6.22 -6.51
CA GLN A 346 12.59 6.56 -7.45
C GLN A 346 11.69 5.35 -7.67
N GLU A 347 10.40 5.54 -7.59
CA GLU A 347 9.44 4.46 -7.63
C GLU A 347 8.76 4.37 -8.97
N PHE A 348 8.87 3.22 -9.65
CA PHE A 348 8.16 2.95 -10.88
C PHE A 348 6.64 3.01 -10.68
N CYS A 349 5.98 3.67 -11.65
CA CYS A 349 4.54 3.71 -11.80
C CYS A 349 4.10 2.92 -13.04
N LEU A 350 2.80 2.66 -13.15
CA LEU A 350 2.20 1.98 -14.31
C LEU A 350 2.33 2.78 -15.60
N ASP A 351 2.38 4.09 -15.47
CA ASP A 351 2.26 5.04 -16.56
C ASP A 351 3.49 5.03 -17.47
N TRP A 352 3.25 5.30 -18.75
CA TRP A 352 4.30 5.72 -19.66
C TRP A 352 4.55 7.21 -19.49
N HIS A 353 5.81 7.59 -19.43
CA HIS A 353 6.19 8.99 -19.33
C HIS A 353 5.84 9.74 -20.61
N THR A 354 5.10 10.82 -20.48
CA THR A 354 4.86 11.78 -21.56
C THR A 354 5.73 13.00 -21.34
N THR A 355 6.46 13.40 -22.36
CA THR A 355 7.19 14.67 -22.37
C THR A 355 6.20 15.82 -22.50
N GLY A 356 6.35 16.85 -21.69
CA GLY A 356 5.48 18.03 -21.67
C GLY A 356 4.98 18.34 -20.26
N ASN A 357 4.30 19.47 -20.14
CA ASN A 357 3.74 19.90 -18.87
C ASN A 357 2.52 19.03 -18.51
N ILE A 358 2.29 18.86 -17.20
CA ILE A 358 1.09 18.16 -16.70
C ILE A 358 -0.18 18.89 -17.17
N SER A 359 -0.15 20.23 -17.24
CA SER A 359 -1.23 21.05 -17.75
C SER A 359 -1.60 20.77 -19.21
N ASP A 360 -0.62 20.36 -20.05
CA ASP A 360 -0.83 20.06 -21.46
C ASP A 360 -1.53 18.71 -21.69
N LEU A 361 -1.58 17.87 -20.67
CA LEU A 361 -2.27 16.57 -20.68
C LEU A 361 -3.81 16.71 -20.51
N ALA A 362 -4.36 17.91 -20.70
CA ALA A 362 -5.78 18.23 -20.51
C ALA A 362 -6.76 17.41 -21.36
N SER A 363 -6.30 16.78 -22.45
CA SER A 363 -7.10 15.92 -23.32
C SER A 363 -7.21 14.46 -22.85
N LEU A 364 -6.45 14.08 -21.82
CA LEU A 364 -6.47 12.74 -21.26
C LEU A 364 -7.39 12.74 -20.05
N ASP A 365 -8.51 12.05 -20.15
CA ASP A 365 -9.47 11.90 -19.05
C ASP A 365 -8.84 10.98 -17.98
N TYR A 366 -8.21 11.60 -16.98
CA TYR A 366 -7.55 10.90 -15.86
C TYR A 366 -8.56 10.30 -14.87
N ARG A 367 -9.57 9.70 -15.38
CA ARG A 367 -10.38 8.79 -14.56
C ARG A 367 -9.59 7.50 -14.42
N VAL A 368 -8.89 7.35 -13.34
CA VAL A 368 -8.33 6.04 -12.96
C VAL A 368 -9.51 5.14 -12.59
N ASN A 369 -10.24 4.72 -13.61
CA ASN A 369 -11.35 3.81 -13.46
C ASN A 369 -10.78 2.40 -13.55
N ILE A 370 -10.41 1.84 -12.41
CA ILE A 370 -10.32 0.39 -12.28
C ILE A 370 -11.76 -0.06 -12.03
N ASP A 371 -12.56 -0.16 -13.09
CA ASP A 371 -13.80 -0.93 -13.04
C ASP A 371 -13.41 -2.39 -13.29
N PRO A 372 -13.44 -3.26 -12.27
CA PRO A 372 -13.11 -4.67 -12.43
C PRO A 372 -14.07 -5.37 -13.41
N SER A 373 -15.28 -4.83 -13.58
CA SER A 373 -16.33 -5.41 -14.43
C SER A 373 -16.25 -4.99 -15.89
N ASP A 374 -15.52 -3.92 -16.21
CA ASP A 374 -15.36 -3.43 -17.59
C ASP A 374 -13.91 -3.05 -17.92
N PRO A 375 -13.10 -4.01 -18.40
CA PRO A 375 -11.72 -3.76 -18.81
C PRO A 375 -11.56 -2.69 -19.90
N SER A 376 -12.62 -2.41 -20.68
CA SER A 376 -12.59 -1.41 -21.76
C SER A 376 -12.69 0.03 -21.23
N LYS A 377 -13.16 0.22 -20.02
CA LYS A 377 -13.27 1.53 -19.34
C LYS A 377 -12.08 1.86 -18.44
N ARG A 378 -11.01 1.11 -18.54
CA ARG A 378 -9.75 1.44 -17.88
C ARG A 378 -9.12 2.62 -18.58
N LEU A 379 -9.43 3.81 -18.13
CA LEU A 379 -8.85 5.05 -18.61
C LEU A 379 -7.51 5.28 -17.93
N TYR A 380 -6.48 5.32 -18.75
CA TYR A 380 -5.09 5.45 -18.35
C TYR A 380 -4.66 6.90 -18.21
N PRO A 381 -3.80 7.19 -17.24
CA PRO A 381 -2.90 8.31 -17.37
C PRO A 381 -1.91 7.99 -18.50
N SER A 382 -1.68 8.97 -19.36
CA SER A 382 -0.62 9.07 -20.37
C SER A 382 -0.24 7.81 -21.16
N GLY A 383 -0.81 7.66 -22.34
CA GLY A 383 -0.22 6.96 -23.48
C GLY A 383 0.00 5.44 -23.32
N THR A 384 -0.33 4.71 -24.39
CA THR A 384 0.01 3.29 -24.53
C THR A 384 1.48 3.08 -24.94
N SER A 385 2.25 4.16 -25.12
CA SER A 385 3.68 4.16 -25.47
C SER A 385 4.31 5.51 -25.11
N GLY A 386 5.53 5.49 -24.62
CA GLY A 386 6.29 6.66 -24.23
C GLY A 386 7.79 6.41 -24.32
N SER A 387 8.61 7.42 -23.98
CA SER A 387 10.06 7.30 -23.94
C SER A 387 10.60 6.42 -22.81
N GLY A 388 9.75 6.06 -21.84
CA GLY A 388 10.07 5.24 -20.68
C GLY A 388 8.88 5.13 -19.72
N LYS A 389 9.03 4.35 -18.68
CA LYS A 389 8.05 4.25 -17.59
C LYS A 389 8.23 5.39 -16.60
N GLU A 390 7.11 5.93 -16.12
CA GLU A 390 7.10 7.02 -15.14
C GLU A 390 7.70 6.55 -13.81
N LYS A 391 8.45 7.46 -13.17
CA LYS A 391 8.99 7.27 -11.81
C LYS A 391 8.72 8.50 -10.96
N ARG A 392 8.45 8.28 -9.70
CA ARG A 392 8.06 9.32 -8.75
C ARG A 392 8.96 9.33 -7.49
N GLY A 393 8.86 10.38 -6.68
CA GLY A 393 9.46 10.47 -5.35
C GLY A 393 10.89 10.98 -5.29
N GLY A 394 11.63 10.93 -6.40
CA GLY A 394 13.07 11.22 -6.38
C GLY A 394 13.87 10.13 -5.68
N SER A 395 15.16 10.37 -5.45
CA SER A 395 16.06 9.36 -4.86
C SER A 395 17.09 9.97 -3.90
N TRP A 396 17.78 9.10 -3.20
CA TRP A 396 18.90 9.43 -2.28
C TRP A 396 20.02 10.26 -2.91
N SER A 397 20.23 10.17 -4.21
CA SER A 397 21.29 10.87 -4.93
C SER A 397 20.88 12.20 -5.54
N GLN A 398 19.60 12.55 -5.49
CA GLN A 398 19.07 13.80 -6.03
C GLN A 398 19.09 14.92 -4.98
N GLY A 399 19.06 16.17 -5.47
CA GLY A 399 18.97 17.35 -4.62
C GLY A 399 17.60 17.46 -3.92
N VAL A 400 16.93 18.59 -4.05
CA VAL A 400 15.58 18.72 -3.51
C VAL A 400 14.63 17.87 -4.33
N VAL A 401 13.86 17.00 -3.66
CA VAL A 401 12.84 16.14 -4.25
C VAL A 401 11.46 16.57 -3.78
N THR A 402 10.46 16.53 -4.66
CA THR A 402 9.09 16.94 -4.36
C THR A 402 8.08 15.89 -4.78
N PRO A 403 6.85 15.87 -4.22
CA PRO A 403 5.80 14.97 -4.67
C PRO A 403 5.46 15.12 -6.16
N ALA A 404 5.61 16.33 -6.71
CA ALA A 404 5.34 16.63 -8.11
C ALA A 404 6.46 16.21 -9.08
N MET A 405 7.64 15.85 -8.56
CA MET A 405 8.79 15.49 -9.40
C MET A 405 8.46 14.24 -10.25
N ARG A 406 8.68 14.36 -11.54
CA ARG A 406 8.50 13.31 -12.55
C ARG A 406 9.84 12.94 -13.18
N ASN A 407 10.04 11.67 -13.39
CA ASN A 407 11.19 11.11 -14.09
C ASN A 407 10.76 9.91 -14.91
N SER A 408 11.56 9.54 -15.90
CA SER A 408 11.29 8.35 -16.70
C SER A 408 12.51 7.47 -16.84
N GLU A 409 12.26 6.20 -17.11
CA GLU A 409 13.31 5.23 -17.36
C GLU A 409 12.85 4.16 -18.34
N GLY A 410 13.75 3.70 -19.20
CA GLY A 410 13.47 2.57 -20.09
C GLY A 410 13.07 1.34 -19.28
N SER A 411 12.08 0.61 -19.77
CA SER A 411 11.49 -0.54 -19.02
C SER A 411 12.51 -1.66 -18.71
N ALA A 412 13.62 -1.72 -19.42
CA ALA A 412 14.71 -2.67 -19.23
C ALA A 412 15.89 -2.12 -18.39
N THR A 413 15.85 -0.84 -18.03
CA THR A 413 16.97 -0.15 -17.40
C THR A 413 16.97 -0.35 -15.90
N GLN A 414 18.12 -0.60 -15.34
CA GLN A 414 18.38 -0.75 -13.91
C GLN A 414 19.32 0.33 -13.43
N TRP A 415 18.90 1.08 -12.42
CA TRP A 415 19.75 2.04 -11.73
C TRP A 415 19.70 1.84 -10.22
N HIS A 416 20.76 2.21 -9.52
CA HIS A 416 20.85 2.22 -8.07
C HIS A 416 19.88 3.22 -7.40
N THR A 417 19.15 3.98 -8.21
CA THR A 417 18.11 4.91 -7.78
C THR A 417 16.70 4.41 -8.09
N ASN A 418 16.54 3.28 -8.78
CA ASN A 418 15.25 2.75 -9.18
C ASN A 418 14.75 1.68 -8.23
N GLY A 419 13.57 1.87 -7.70
CA GLY A 419 12.84 0.92 -6.89
C GLY A 419 11.34 1.01 -7.17
N PHE A 420 10.52 0.56 -6.24
CA PHE A 420 9.06 0.63 -6.36
C PHE A 420 8.36 0.38 -5.03
N ARG A 421 7.12 0.82 -4.93
CA ARG A 421 6.15 0.33 -3.94
C ARG A 421 4.95 -0.28 -4.63
N VAL A 422 4.18 -1.06 -3.90
CA VAL A 422 3.00 -1.74 -4.44
C VAL A 422 1.71 -1.08 -4.00
N MET A 423 0.67 -1.28 -4.78
CA MET A 423 -0.70 -0.97 -4.42
C MET A 423 -1.60 -2.18 -4.67
N CYS A 424 -2.81 -2.18 -4.13
CA CYS A 424 -3.87 -3.10 -4.52
C CYS A 424 -5.24 -2.46 -4.34
N PRO A 425 -6.28 -2.96 -5.03
CA PRO A 425 -7.67 -2.56 -4.79
C PRO A 425 -8.09 -2.77 -3.33
N VAL A 426 -9.10 -2.03 -2.89
CA VAL A 426 -9.64 -2.14 -1.54
C VAL A 426 -10.52 -3.38 -1.37
N GLU A 427 -11.11 -3.89 -2.44
CA GLU A 427 -12.00 -5.05 -2.37
C GLU A 427 -11.32 -6.28 -1.75
N VAL A 428 -12.00 -6.89 -0.80
CA VAL A 428 -11.56 -8.12 -0.14
C VAL A 428 -11.97 -9.31 -1.00
N PRO A 429 -11.01 -10.08 -1.55
CA PRO A 429 -11.29 -11.21 -2.42
C PRO A 429 -12.06 -12.35 -1.75
#